data_46c816292f3f983368ead0ecb85d9969
#
_entry.id   46c816292f3f983368ead0ecb85d9969
#
_cell.length_a   1.000
_cell.length_b   1.000
_cell.length_c   1.000
_cell.angle_alpha   90.00
_cell.angle_beta   90.00
_cell.angle_gamma   90.00
#
_symmetry.space_group_name_H-M   'P 1'
#
loop_
_entity.id
_entity.type
_entity.pdbx_description
1 polymer ?
#
loop_
_entity_poly.entity_id
_entity_poly.type
_entity_poly.pdbx_seq_one_letter_code
_entity_poly.pdbx_strand_id
1 'polypeptide(L)'
;MSVKVYVISEPLAIDFIMDDDIDGFKENLDSDDMLDFPEPEVFDTEEQALAFCEGLGYGSDERAMPDRYPLRSSEPADAPFIKAIENY
;
A
#
# COMPACT_ATOMS: atom_id res chain seq x y z
N MET A 1 -6.16 -19.36 -3.74
CA MET A 1 -5.82 -18.05 -4.35
C MET A 1 -5.13 -17.19 -3.29
N SER A 2 -3.97 -16.67 -3.60
CA SER A 2 -3.22 -15.88 -2.63
C SER A 2 -3.51 -14.38 -2.78
N VAL A 3 -3.40 -13.68 -1.66
CA VAL A 3 -3.56 -12.22 -1.61
C VAL A 3 -2.24 -11.62 -1.16
N LYS A 4 -1.73 -10.66 -1.91
CA LYS A 4 -0.51 -9.95 -1.55
C LYS A 4 -0.86 -8.61 -0.93
N VAL A 5 -0.15 -8.26 0.14
CA VAL A 5 -0.30 -6.96 0.78
C VAL A 5 1.06 -6.25 0.80
N TYR A 6 1.10 -5.07 0.22
CA TYR A 6 2.29 -4.21 0.25
C TYR A 6 2.08 -3.12 1.28
N VAL A 7 2.91 -3.09 2.30
CA VAL A 7 2.78 -2.07 3.36
C VAL A 7 3.67 -0.88 2.99
N ILE A 8 3.01 0.26 2.77
CA ILE A 8 3.70 1.50 2.44
C ILE A 8 3.89 2.29 3.73
N SER A 9 5.13 2.62 4.04
CA SER A 9 5.46 3.39 5.25
C SER A 9 6.05 4.76 4.95
N GLU A 10 6.25 5.09 3.68
CA GLU A 10 6.76 6.40 3.27
C GLU A 10 5.63 7.42 3.24
N PRO A 11 5.71 8.52 4.04
CA PRO A 11 4.60 9.49 4.12
C PRO A 11 4.17 10.09 2.79
N LEU A 12 5.13 10.43 1.93
CA LEU A 12 4.79 11.00 0.62
C LEU A 12 4.06 10.00 -0.26
N ALA A 13 4.48 8.74 -0.22
CA ALA A 13 3.81 7.70 -0.99
C ALA A 13 2.38 7.49 -0.49
N ILE A 14 2.18 7.52 0.82
CA ILE A 14 0.85 7.40 1.41
C ILE A 14 -0.05 8.55 0.96
N ASP A 15 0.48 9.77 0.92
CA ASP A 15 -0.26 10.93 0.44
C ASP A 15 -0.77 10.73 -0.98
N PHE A 16 0.08 10.25 -1.88
CA PHE A 16 -0.32 10.00 -3.27
C PHE A 16 -1.39 8.92 -3.37
N ILE A 17 -1.29 7.89 -2.52
CA ILE A 17 -2.29 6.82 -2.50
C ILE A 17 -3.64 7.36 -2.01
N MET A 18 -3.64 8.15 -0.96
CA MET A 18 -4.87 8.71 -0.39
C MET A 18 -5.54 9.70 -1.34
N ASP A 19 -4.74 10.40 -2.14
CA ASP A 19 -5.24 11.35 -3.15
C ASP A 19 -5.59 10.68 -4.49
N ASP A 20 -5.38 9.37 -4.58
CA ASP A 20 -5.58 8.60 -5.80
C ASP A 20 -4.73 9.15 -6.96
N ASP A 21 -3.53 9.62 -6.65
CA ASP A 21 -2.62 10.22 -7.60
C ASP A 21 -1.55 9.21 -8.03
N ILE A 22 -1.88 8.40 -9.02
CA ILE A 22 -0.98 7.35 -9.48
C ILE A 22 0.29 7.92 -10.14
N ASP A 23 0.18 9.04 -10.83
CA ASP A 23 1.34 9.65 -11.47
C ASP A 23 2.35 10.16 -10.45
N GLY A 24 1.87 10.81 -9.39
CA GLY A 24 2.73 11.24 -8.29
C GLY A 24 3.35 10.06 -7.56
N PHE A 25 2.58 8.98 -7.37
CA PHE A 25 3.08 7.77 -6.75
C PHE A 25 4.24 7.16 -7.55
N LYS A 26 4.09 7.08 -8.88
CA LYS A 26 5.14 6.56 -9.76
C LYS A 26 6.40 7.40 -9.70
N GLU A 27 6.26 8.72 -9.68
CA GLU A 27 7.40 9.62 -9.55
C GLU A 27 8.10 9.41 -8.23
N ASN A 28 7.34 9.19 -7.16
CA ASN A 28 7.91 8.94 -5.83
C ASN A 28 8.70 7.63 -5.78
N LEU A 29 8.21 6.59 -6.49
CA LEU A 29 8.93 5.32 -6.57
C LEU A 29 10.28 5.48 -7.26
N ASP A 30 10.35 6.37 -8.23
CA ASP A 30 11.55 6.62 -9.02
C ASP A 30 12.50 7.58 -8.29
N SER A 31 12.10 8.08 -7.14
CA SER A 31 12.87 9.05 -6.36
C SER A 31 13.87 8.34 -5.45
N ASP A 32 15.05 8.95 -5.29
CA ASP A 32 16.05 8.48 -4.35
C ASP A 32 15.61 8.63 -2.89
N ASP A 33 14.53 9.37 -2.65
CA ASP A 33 14.01 9.58 -1.31
C ASP A 33 13.29 8.35 -0.75
N MET A 34 12.94 7.39 -1.60
CA MET A 34 12.29 6.17 -1.15
C MET A 34 13.33 5.17 -0.67
N LEU A 35 13.57 5.18 0.64
CA LEU A 35 14.63 4.39 1.25
C LEU A 35 14.33 2.89 1.31
N ASP A 36 13.06 2.55 1.53
CA ASP A 36 12.63 1.15 1.66
C ASP A 36 11.58 0.85 0.60
N PHE A 37 11.96 0.00 -0.36
CA PHE A 37 11.01 -0.44 -1.38
C PHE A 37 10.10 -1.49 -0.76
N PRO A 38 8.77 -1.35 -0.90
CA PRO A 38 7.84 -2.27 -0.23
C PRO A 38 7.93 -3.68 -0.77
N GLU A 39 7.93 -4.65 0.16
CA GLU A 39 7.91 -6.06 -0.18
C GLU A 39 6.53 -6.65 0.18
N PRO A 40 6.03 -7.61 -0.60
CA PRO A 40 4.71 -8.16 -0.35
C PRO A 40 4.69 -9.16 0.80
N GLU A 41 3.65 -9.08 1.61
CA GLU A 41 3.26 -10.17 2.50
C GLU A 41 2.20 -10.98 1.77
N VAL A 42 2.37 -12.29 1.74
CA VAL A 42 1.48 -13.18 0.99
C VAL A 42 0.59 -13.95 1.96
N PHE A 43 -0.71 -13.92 1.70
CA PHE A 43 -1.71 -14.60 2.52
C PHE A 43 -2.49 -15.57 1.66
N ASP A 44 -2.92 -16.69 2.26
CA ASP A 44 -3.67 -17.72 1.55
C ASP A 44 -5.11 -17.28 1.24
N THR A 45 -5.67 -16.42 2.09
CA THR A 45 -7.05 -15.97 1.95
C THR A 45 -7.17 -14.46 2.13
N GLU A 46 -8.26 -13.89 1.57
CA GLU A 46 -8.59 -12.49 1.77
C GLU A 46 -8.83 -12.16 3.24
N GLU A 47 -9.45 -13.07 3.97
CA GLU A 47 -9.74 -12.89 5.39
C GLU A 47 -8.45 -12.69 6.19
N GLN A 48 -7.42 -13.46 5.89
CA GLN A 48 -6.13 -13.31 6.53
C GLN A 48 -5.48 -11.97 6.20
N ALA A 49 -5.58 -11.55 4.94
CA ALA A 49 -5.05 -10.26 4.50
C ALA A 49 -5.76 -9.10 5.19
N LEU A 50 -7.08 -9.18 5.34
CA LEU A 50 -7.85 -8.16 6.03
C LEU A 50 -7.47 -8.08 7.52
N ALA A 51 -7.29 -9.22 8.17
CA ALA A 51 -6.88 -9.26 9.56
C ALA A 51 -5.50 -8.60 9.75
N PHE A 52 -4.60 -8.84 8.82
CA PHE A 52 -3.29 -8.21 8.84
C PHE A 52 -3.40 -6.69 8.72
N CYS A 53 -4.22 -6.21 7.80
CA CYS A 53 -4.44 -4.77 7.60
C CYS A 53 -5.02 -4.12 8.86
N GLU A 54 -5.98 -4.77 9.50
CA GLU A 54 -6.57 -4.28 10.74
C GLU A 54 -5.53 -4.22 11.86
N GLY A 55 -4.62 -5.19 11.89
CA GLY A 55 -3.54 -5.23 12.88
C GLY A 55 -2.58 -4.06 12.75
N LEU A 56 -2.49 -3.45 11.57
CA LEU A 56 -1.69 -2.25 11.36
C LEU A 56 -2.38 -0.98 11.82
N GLY A 57 -3.66 -1.07 12.24
CA GLY A 57 -4.43 0.08 12.67
C GLY A 57 -5.07 0.87 11.54
N TYR A 58 -4.97 0.40 10.32
CA TYR A 58 -5.54 1.07 9.17
C TYR A 58 -7.08 1.04 9.26
N GLY A 59 -7.68 2.20 9.09
CA GLY A 59 -9.13 2.32 9.14
C GLY A 59 -9.71 2.47 10.54
N SER A 60 -8.91 2.32 11.59
CA SER A 60 -9.39 2.43 12.96
C SER A 60 -9.45 3.88 13.46
N ASP A 61 -8.71 4.78 12.81
CA ASP A 61 -8.73 6.21 13.12
C ASP A 61 -8.78 7.00 11.83
N GLU A 62 -9.98 7.49 11.50
CA GLU A 62 -10.21 8.19 10.24
C GLU A 62 -9.68 9.62 10.23
N ARG A 63 -9.32 10.14 11.39
CA ARG A 63 -8.90 11.53 11.50
C ARG A 63 -7.39 11.72 11.42
N ALA A 64 -6.66 10.65 11.64
CA ALA A 64 -5.20 10.69 11.61
C ALA A 64 -4.70 10.07 10.31
N MET A 65 -3.64 10.64 9.75
CA MET A 65 -2.95 10.03 8.63
C MET A 65 -2.28 8.76 9.11
N PRO A 66 -2.50 7.63 8.46
CA PRO A 66 -1.88 6.39 8.93
C PRO A 66 -0.37 6.43 8.72
N ASP A 67 0.38 5.86 9.66
CA ASP A 67 1.83 5.71 9.52
C ASP A 67 2.16 4.67 8.46
N ARG A 68 1.23 3.76 8.19
CA ARG A 68 1.39 2.68 7.22
C ARG A 68 0.11 2.53 6.44
N TYR A 69 0.25 2.25 5.16
CA TYR A 69 -0.89 2.05 4.29
C TYR A 69 -0.76 0.69 3.60
N PRO A 70 -1.63 -0.27 3.89
CA PRO A 70 -1.58 -1.59 3.24
C PRO A 70 -2.31 -1.56 1.90
N LEU A 71 -1.58 -1.93 0.84
CA LEU A 71 -2.15 -2.10 -0.49
C LEU A 71 -2.45 -3.58 -0.70
N ARG A 72 -3.70 -3.95 -0.95
CA ARG A 72 -4.11 -5.34 -1.14
C ARG A 72 -4.32 -5.65 -2.61
N SER A 73 -3.79 -6.78 -3.06
CA SER A 73 -3.96 -7.19 -4.45
C SER A 73 -5.41 -7.52 -4.80
N SER A 74 -6.24 -7.81 -3.79
CA SER A 74 -7.66 -8.09 -3.98
C SER A 74 -8.52 -6.84 -4.04
N GLU A 75 -7.97 -5.67 -3.73
CA GLU A 75 -8.71 -4.41 -3.75
C GLU A 75 -8.50 -3.70 -5.10
N PRO A 76 -9.56 -3.49 -5.89
CA PRO A 76 -9.41 -2.84 -7.20
C PRO A 76 -8.80 -1.45 -7.16
N ALA A 77 -9.09 -0.67 -6.11
CA ALA A 77 -8.54 0.68 -5.97
C ALA A 77 -7.03 0.67 -5.75
N ASP A 78 -6.49 -0.41 -5.20
CA ASP A 78 -5.06 -0.55 -4.93
C ASP A 78 -4.29 -1.09 -6.13
N ALA A 79 -4.98 -1.68 -7.10
CA ALA A 79 -4.35 -2.36 -8.22
C ALA A 79 -3.35 -1.48 -9.01
N PRO A 80 -3.68 -0.21 -9.35
CA PRO A 80 -2.73 0.62 -10.08
C PRO A 80 -1.43 0.87 -9.31
N PHE A 81 -1.53 1.04 -8.00
CA PHE A 81 -0.36 1.28 -7.15
C PHE A 81 0.50 0.04 -7.03
N ILE A 82 -0.13 -1.12 -6.84
CA ILE A 82 0.59 -2.40 -6.78
C ILE A 82 1.28 -2.67 -8.10
N LYS A 83 0.59 -2.43 -9.21
CA LYS A 83 1.17 -2.61 -10.53
C LYS A 83 2.39 -1.71 -10.74
N ALA A 84 2.34 -0.47 -10.26
CA ALA A 84 3.47 0.45 -10.34
C ALA A 84 4.67 -0.08 -9.56
N ILE A 85 4.43 -0.66 -8.38
CA ILE A 85 5.49 -1.26 -7.56
C ILE A 85 6.10 -2.46 -8.28
N GLU A 86 5.27 -3.33 -8.83
CA GLU A 86 5.74 -4.57 -9.46
C GLU A 86 6.46 -4.33 -10.77
N ASN A 87 6.17 -3.23 -11.45
CA ASN A 87 6.78 -2.89 -12.73
C ASN A 87 7.94 -1.90 -12.61
N TYR A 88 8.29 -1.54 -11.40
CA TYR A 88 9.38 -0.58 -11.17
C TYR A 88 10.76 -1.17 -11.49
#